data_c8a06db9047c1bf30d9d6e2d81cc8bd8
#
_entry.id   c8a06db9047c1bf30d9d6e2d81cc8bd8
#
_cell.length_a   1.000
_cell.length_b   1.000
_cell.length_c   1.000
_cell.angle_alpha   90.00
_cell.angle_beta   90.00
_cell.angle_gamma   90.00
#
_symmetry.space_group_name_H-M   'P 1'
#
loop_
_entity.id
_entity.type
_entity.pdbx_description
1 polymer ?
#
loop_
_entity_poly.entity_id
_entity_poly.type
_entity_poly.pdbx_seq_one_letter_code
_entity_poly.pdbx_strand_id
1 'polypeptide(L)'
;MNSNLTIVSGLWDINRVGRDWSRYKEHFDKFLKIPCNMVLWVPKSLESFVWERRSKENTFVRIYELEDIKNGMFSPFWDKWQSIRNNPTWQNQAGWLPESPQCKNEYYNPIVMSKMFFLHDSKIWNPFNTDYFVWLDAGISQTVYENYF
;
A
#
# COMPACT_ATOMS: atom_id res chain seq x y z
N MET A 1 22.84 -6.50 8.92
CA MET A 1 22.49 -5.73 10.12
C MET A 1 21.11 -6.15 10.55
N ASN A 2 20.94 -6.65 11.77
CA ASN A 2 19.60 -6.83 12.31
C ASN A 2 19.06 -5.43 12.64
N SER A 3 18.34 -4.85 11.70
CA SER A 3 17.62 -3.60 11.94
C SER A 3 16.50 -3.87 12.93
N ASN A 4 16.45 -3.14 14.04
CA ASN A 4 15.33 -3.20 15.00
C ASN A 4 14.06 -2.50 14.45
N LEU A 5 13.96 -2.45 13.14
CA LEU A 5 12.91 -1.80 12.38
C LEU A 5 12.32 -2.75 11.35
N THR A 6 11.00 -2.79 11.27
CA THR A 6 10.25 -3.42 10.19
C THR A 6 9.51 -2.36 9.37
N ILE A 7 9.79 -2.33 8.08
CA ILE A 7 9.03 -1.52 7.12
C ILE A 7 7.77 -2.30 6.73
N VAL A 8 6.62 -1.65 6.78
CA VAL A 8 5.34 -2.19 6.30
C VAL A 8 4.94 -1.43 5.05
N SER A 9 4.57 -2.14 4.01
CA SER A 9 4.13 -1.52 2.75
C SER A 9 3.11 -2.39 2.03
N GLY A 10 2.51 -1.84 0.97
CA GLY A 10 1.61 -2.57 0.10
C GLY A 10 1.49 -1.89 -1.26
N LEU A 11 1.15 -2.68 -2.27
CA LEU A 11 0.97 -2.18 -3.63
C LEU A 11 -0.13 -2.97 -4.36
N TRP A 12 -1.09 -2.24 -4.91
CA TRP A 12 -2.19 -2.78 -5.74
C TRP A 12 -2.35 -1.96 -6.99
N ASP A 13 -2.66 -2.63 -8.10
CA ASP A 13 -3.11 -1.96 -9.30
C ASP A 13 -4.59 -1.60 -9.17
N ILE A 14 -4.88 -0.34 -9.05
CA ILE A 14 -6.24 0.19 -9.00
C ILE A 14 -6.64 0.88 -10.31
N ASN A 15 -5.93 0.61 -11.40
CA ASN A 15 -6.17 1.22 -12.71
C ASN A 15 -6.25 2.76 -12.65
N ARG A 16 -5.30 3.38 -11.96
CA ARG A 16 -5.28 4.81 -11.75
C ARG A 16 -5.02 5.56 -13.08
N VAL A 17 -5.97 6.37 -13.50
CA VAL A 17 -5.84 7.19 -14.73
C VAL A 17 -4.59 8.07 -14.68
N GLY A 18 -3.83 8.08 -15.76
CA GLY A 18 -2.59 8.88 -15.90
C GLY A 18 -1.38 8.33 -15.13
N ARG A 19 -1.48 7.12 -14.57
CA ARG A 19 -0.38 6.43 -13.88
C ARG A 19 -0.25 5.00 -14.37
N ASP A 20 0.77 4.73 -15.17
CA ASP A 20 1.04 3.39 -15.68
C ASP A 20 1.49 2.45 -14.55
N TRP A 21 0.95 1.25 -14.54
CA TRP A 21 1.30 0.19 -13.61
C TRP A 21 2.77 -0.20 -13.69
N SER A 22 3.38 -0.17 -14.88
CA SER A 22 4.82 -0.43 -15.06
C SER A 22 5.67 0.52 -14.23
N ARG A 23 5.31 1.80 -14.19
CA ARG A 23 6.01 2.81 -13.39
C ARG A 23 5.90 2.55 -11.89
N TYR A 24 4.74 2.09 -11.40
CA TYR A 24 4.61 1.66 -10.01
C TYR A 24 5.53 0.50 -9.68
N LYS A 25 5.64 -0.49 -10.59
CA LYS A 25 6.55 -1.62 -10.41
C LYS A 25 8.02 -1.21 -10.43
N GLU A 26 8.43 -0.24 -11.25
CA GLU A 26 9.79 0.31 -11.24
C GLU A 26 10.13 0.96 -9.89
N HIS A 27 9.22 1.75 -9.33
CA HIS A 27 9.42 2.35 -8.01
C HIS A 27 9.41 1.31 -6.90
N PHE A 28 8.57 0.31 -7.01
CA PHE A 28 8.53 -0.80 -6.08
C PHE A 28 9.80 -1.64 -6.14
N ASP A 29 10.39 -1.85 -7.33
CA ASP A 29 11.69 -2.49 -7.50
C ASP A 29 12.79 -1.78 -6.70
N LYS A 30 12.86 -0.45 -6.80
CA LYS A 30 13.79 0.36 -6.02
C LYS A 30 13.52 0.25 -4.51
N PHE A 31 12.26 0.33 -4.11
CA PHE A 31 11.83 0.18 -2.73
C PHE A 31 12.26 -1.15 -2.12
N LEU A 32 12.11 -2.25 -2.86
CA LEU A 32 12.47 -3.60 -2.41
C LEU A 32 13.98 -3.79 -2.16
N LYS A 33 14.83 -2.87 -2.62
CA LYS A 33 16.29 -2.89 -2.37
C LYS A 33 16.68 -2.35 -0.99
N ILE A 34 15.77 -1.69 -0.26
CA ILE A 34 16.05 -1.18 1.08
C ILE A 34 16.44 -2.35 2.01
N PRO A 35 17.62 -2.32 2.65
CA PRO A 35 18.17 -3.44 3.41
C PRO A 35 17.55 -3.51 4.83
N CYS A 36 16.24 -3.57 4.94
CA CYS A 36 15.48 -3.67 6.19
C CYS A 36 14.55 -4.88 6.18
N ASN A 37 14.07 -5.29 7.36
CA ASN A 37 12.96 -6.22 7.44
C ASN A 37 11.70 -5.61 6.85
N MET A 38 10.93 -6.38 6.09
CA MET A 38 9.71 -5.90 5.44
C MET A 38 8.53 -6.85 5.66
N VAL A 39 7.37 -6.26 5.94
CA VAL A 39 6.07 -6.92 5.79
C VAL A 39 5.36 -6.28 4.61
N LEU A 40 5.06 -7.07 3.59
CA LEU A 40 4.53 -6.60 2.32
C LEU A 40 3.13 -7.18 2.09
N TRP A 41 2.15 -6.29 1.98
CA TRP A 41 0.77 -6.61 1.64
C TRP A 41 0.56 -6.42 0.14
N VAL A 42 0.42 -7.51 -0.59
CA VAL A 42 0.38 -7.47 -2.06
C VAL A 42 -0.64 -8.47 -2.61
N PRO A 43 -1.20 -8.23 -3.80
CA PRO A 43 -2.01 -9.25 -4.48
C PRO A 43 -1.14 -10.43 -4.90
N LYS A 44 -1.75 -11.58 -5.12
CA LYS A 44 -1.07 -12.81 -5.56
C LYS A 44 -0.22 -12.60 -6.81
N SER A 45 -0.68 -11.73 -7.70
CA SER A 45 0.03 -11.39 -8.95
C SER A 45 1.39 -10.73 -8.75
N LEU A 46 1.66 -10.12 -7.58
CA LEU A 46 2.96 -9.52 -7.25
C LEU A 46 3.85 -10.41 -6.39
N GLU A 47 3.40 -11.57 -5.94
CA GLU A 47 4.17 -12.41 -5.04
C GLU A 47 5.51 -12.84 -5.64
N SER A 48 5.53 -13.34 -6.87
CA SER A 48 6.76 -13.73 -7.56
C SER A 48 7.70 -12.54 -7.75
N PHE A 49 7.16 -11.37 -8.11
CA PHE A 49 7.94 -10.13 -8.25
C PHE A 49 8.70 -9.76 -6.96
N VAL A 50 8.08 -9.97 -5.80
CA VAL A 50 8.73 -9.75 -4.51
C VAL A 50 9.82 -10.79 -4.27
N TRP A 51 9.51 -12.09 -4.45
CA TRP A 51 10.45 -13.17 -4.15
C TRP A 51 11.67 -13.22 -5.07
N GLU A 52 11.58 -12.67 -6.27
CA GLU A 52 12.74 -12.49 -7.16
C GLU A 52 13.74 -11.44 -6.63
N ARG A 53 13.34 -10.59 -5.69
CA ARG A 53 14.12 -9.44 -5.18
C ARG A 53 14.44 -9.51 -3.70
N ARG A 54 13.74 -10.33 -2.97
CA ARG A 54 13.82 -10.40 -1.51
C ARG A 54 13.95 -11.84 -1.02
N SER A 55 14.59 -12.01 0.13
CA SER A 55 14.68 -13.30 0.79
C SER A 55 13.65 -13.44 1.92
N LYS A 56 13.30 -14.69 2.24
CA LYS A 56 12.38 -15.01 3.37
C LYS A 56 12.97 -14.67 4.74
N GLU A 57 14.28 -14.49 4.83
CA GLU A 57 14.95 -14.13 6.09
C GLU A 57 14.59 -12.74 6.60
N ASN A 58 14.28 -11.83 5.69
CA ASN A 58 14.00 -10.44 5.99
C ASN A 58 12.70 -9.93 5.33
N THR A 59 11.86 -10.82 4.80
CA THR A 59 10.62 -10.42 4.16
C THR A 59 9.48 -11.39 4.48
N PHE A 60 8.37 -10.84 4.94
CA PHE A 60 7.11 -11.54 5.12
C PHE A 60 6.08 -10.98 4.13
N VAL A 61 5.58 -11.84 3.25
CA VAL A 61 4.56 -11.47 2.25
C VAL A 61 3.19 -11.91 2.74
N ARG A 62 2.27 -10.95 2.79
CA ARG A 62 0.85 -11.20 3.02
C ARG A 62 0.09 -11.01 1.73
N ILE A 63 -0.46 -12.09 1.21
CA ILE A 63 -1.36 -12.00 0.06
C ILE A 63 -2.67 -11.37 0.51
N TYR A 64 -3.05 -10.28 -0.15
CA TYR A 64 -4.25 -9.52 0.13
C TYR A 64 -4.75 -8.87 -1.16
N GLU A 65 -5.92 -9.30 -1.62
CA GLU A 65 -6.51 -8.82 -2.86
C GLU A 65 -7.33 -7.53 -2.65
N LEU A 66 -7.70 -6.86 -3.72
CA LEU A 66 -8.60 -5.70 -3.63
C LEU A 66 -9.97 -6.08 -3.05
N GLU A 67 -10.47 -7.27 -3.38
CA GLU A 67 -11.69 -7.82 -2.82
C GLU A 67 -11.61 -8.02 -1.30
N ASP A 68 -10.44 -8.33 -0.76
CA ASP A 68 -10.24 -8.44 0.68
C ASP A 68 -10.37 -7.09 1.39
N ILE A 69 -10.00 -5.99 0.71
CA ILE A 69 -10.24 -4.64 1.21
C ILE A 69 -11.74 -4.36 1.29
N LYS A 70 -12.49 -4.73 0.26
CA LYS A 70 -13.94 -4.54 0.19
C LYS A 70 -14.70 -5.42 1.16
N ASN A 71 -14.35 -6.71 1.22
CA ASN A 71 -15.13 -7.74 1.92
C ASN A 71 -14.56 -8.11 3.30
N GLY A 72 -13.35 -7.64 3.61
CA GLY A 72 -12.68 -7.93 4.88
C GLY A 72 -12.95 -6.89 5.96
N MET A 73 -11.88 -6.37 6.54
CA MET A 73 -11.88 -5.45 7.69
C MET A 73 -12.74 -4.20 7.51
N PHE A 74 -12.85 -3.70 6.27
CA PHE A 74 -13.59 -2.48 5.94
C PHE A 74 -14.98 -2.70 5.37
N SER A 75 -15.42 -3.95 5.23
CA SER A 75 -16.74 -4.24 4.69
C SER A 75 -17.88 -3.46 5.36
N PRO A 76 -17.89 -3.23 6.69
CA PRO A 76 -18.92 -2.43 7.34
C PRO A 76 -18.96 -0.96 6.89
N PHE A 77 -17.86 -0.46 6.36
CA PHE A 77 -17.72 0.95 5.98
C PHE A 77 -17.73 1.18 4.47
N TRP A 78 -17.69 0.12 3.66
CA TRP A 78 -17.56 0.20 2.21
C TRP A 78 -18.64 1.05 1.58
N ASP A 79 -19.92 0.73 1.85
CA ASP A 79 -21.05 1.45 1.27
C ASP A 79 -21.08 2.92 1.70
N LYS A 80 -20.71 3.19 2.95
CA LYS A 80 -20.62 4.56 3.47
C LYS A 80 -19.55 5.36 2.73
N TRP A 81 -18.38 4.79 2.48
CA TRP A 81 -17.32 5.44 1.71
C TRP A 81 -17.75 5.70 0.27
N GLN A 82 -18.38 4.73 -0.39
CA GLN A 82 -18.86 4.93 -1.76
C GLN A 82 -19.97 6.00 -1.82
N SER A 83 -20.85 6.06 -0.83
CA SER A 83 -21.90 7.08 -0.77
C SER A 83 -21.29 8.49 -0.58
N ILE A 84 -20.26 8.64 0.25
CA ILE A 84 -19.55 9.92 0.42
C ILE A 84 -18.85 10.31 -0.87
N ARG A 85 -18.09 9.39 -1.48
CA ARG A 85 -17.36 9.60 -2.74
C ARG A 85 -18.28 10.06 -3.87
N ASN A 86 -19.48 9.50 -3.95
CA ASN A 86 -20.47 9.81 -4.98
C ASN A 86 -21.36 11.02 -4.65
N ASN A 87 -21.16 11.65 -3.49
CA ASN A 87 -22.00 12.78 -3.07
C ASN A 87 -21.50 14.10 -3.72
N PRO A 88 -22.35 14.79 -4.52
CA PRO A 88 -21.97 16.04 -5.18
C PRO A 88 -21.53 17.14 -4.18
N THR A 89 -22.13 17.20 -2.98
CA THR A 89 -21.73 18.17 -1.95
C THR A 89 -20.29 17.95 -1.50
N TRP A 90 -19.87 16.69 -1.36
CA TRP A 90 -18.49 16.34 -1.06
C TRP A 90 -17.56 16.67 -2.23
N GLN A 91 -17.95 16.29 -3.45
CA GLN A 91 -17.15 16.51 -4.66
C GLN A 91 -16.92 18.00 -4.95
N ASN A 92 -17.88 18.85 -4.62
CA ASN A 92 -17.82 20.30 -4.87
C ASN A 92 -17.08 21.11 -3.78
N GLN A 93 -16.52 20.46 -2.75
CA GLN A 93 -15.78 21.15 -1.70
C GLN A 93 -14.48 21.79 -2.19
N ALA A 94 -13.90 21.28 -3.27
CA ALA A 94 -12.72 21.86 -3.92
C ALA A 94 -12.76 21.63 -5.42
N GLY A 95 -12.36 22.61 -6.21
CA GLY A 95 -12.43 22.54 -7.68
C GLY A 95 -11.61 21.41 -8.32
N TRP A 96 -10.56 20.96 -7.64
CA TRP A 96 -9.73 19.83 -8.10
C TRP A 96 -10.30 18.45 -7.74
N LEU A 97 -11.20 18.38 -6.77
CA LEU A 97 -11.64 17.11 -6.17
C LEU A 97 -12.37 16.18 -7.15
N PRO A 98 -13.29 16.67 -8.03
CA PRO A 98 -13.97 15.81 -9.00
C PRO A 98 -13.03 15.06 -9.95
N GLU A 99 -11.88 15.66 -10.27
CA GLU A 99 -10.88 15.07 -11.16
C GLU A 99 -9.84 14.20 -10.42
N SER A 100 -9.88 14.18 -9.11
CA SER A 100 -8.92 13.46 -8.28
C SER A 100 -9.14 11.95 -8.25
N PRO A 101 -8.11 11.16 -7.96
CA PRO A 101 -8.26 9.72 -7.73
C PRO A 101 -9.17 9.42 -6.52
N GLN A 102 -9.24 10.30 -5.54
CA GLN A 102 -10.14 10.19 -4.39
C GLN A 102 -11.62 10.12 -4.83
N CYS A 103 -11.97 10.89 -5.84
CA CYS A 103 -13.32 10.91 -6.39
C CYS A 103 -13.55 9.82 -7.45
N LYS A 104 -12.59 9.63 -8.35
CA LYS A 104 -12.77 8.76 -9.52
C LYS A 104 -12.57 7.27 -9.24
N ASN A 105 -11.82 6.90 -8.21
CA ASN A 105 -11.45 5.52 -7.96
C ASN A 105 -12.04 5.00 -6.64
N GLU A 106 -12.82 3.92 -6.73
CA GLU A 106 -13.50 3.33 -5.57
C GLU A 106 -12.57 2.74 -4.51
N TYR A 107 -11.37 2.28 -4.90
CA TYR A 107 -10.38 1.68 -4.00
C TYR A 107 -9.36 2.66 -3.44
N TYR A 108 -9.24 3.86 -4.01
CA TYR A 108 -8.18 4.79 -3.61
C TYR A 108 -8.22 5.14 -2.11
N ASN A 109 -9.37 5.66 -1.65
CA ASN A 109 -9.53 6.02 -0.23
C ASN A 109 -9.51 4.79 0.69
N PRO A 110 -10.19 3.68 0.38
CA PRO A 110 -10.10 2.45 1.16
C PRO A 110 -8.65 1.97 1.36
N ILE A 111 -7.82 1.95 0.32
CA ILE A 111 -6.39 1.57 0.44
C ILE A 111 -5.64 2.55 1.35
N VAL A 112 -5.82 3.85 1.15
CA VAL A 112 -5.15 4.87 1.97
C VAL A 112 -5.53 4.72 3.45
N MET A 113 -6.81 4.49 3.74
CA MET A 113 -7.30 4.29 5.11
C MET A 113 -6.87 2.95 5.71
N SER A 114 -6.61 1.94 4.88
CA SER A 114 -6.17 0.61 5.32
C SER A 114 -4.74 0.59 5.87
N LYS A 115 -3.90 1.56 5.54
CA LYS A 115 -2.47 1.58 5.91
C LYS A 115 -2.25 1.41 7.41
N MET A 116 -3.03 2.08 8.25
CA MET A 116 -2.91 1.95 9.71
C MET A 116 -3.26 0.55 10.23
N PHE A 117 -4.20 -0.14 9.59
CA PHE A 117 -4.58 -1.50 9.97
C PHE A 117 -3.53 -2.51 9.51
N PHE A 118 -2.99 -2.36 8.31
CA PHE A 118 -1.86 -3.18 7.84
C PHE A 118 -0.64 -3.02 8.74
N LEU A 119 -0.37 -1.78 9.17
CA LEU A 119 0.71 -1.50 10.12
C LEU A 119 0.45 -2.16 11.48
N HIS A 120 -0.76 -2.03 12.03
CA HIS A 120 -1.17 -2.64 13.28
C HIS A 120 -1.05 -4.17 13.24
N ASP A 121 -1.61 -4.82 12.23
CA ASP A 121 -1.57 -6.28 12.12
C ASP A 121 -0.14 -6.78 11.94
N SER A 122 0.68 -6.08 11.14
CA SER A 122 2.09 -6.41 10.98
C SER A 122 2.85 -6.33 12.31
N LYS A 123 2.52 -5.36 13.17
CA LYS A 123 3.09 -5.24 14.52
C LYS A 123 2.64 -6.39 15.43
N ILE A 124 1.37 -6.80 15.37
CA ILE A 124 0.87 -7.92 16.18
C ILE A 124 1.55 -9.23 15.80
N TRP A 125 1.74 -9.50 14.51
CA TRP A 125 2.45 -10.71 14.06
C TRP A 125 3.93 -10.66 14.35
N ASN A 126 4.55 -9.50 14.18
CA ASN A 126 5.97 -9.24 14.44
C ASN A 126 6.91 -10.38 13.98
N PRO A 127 6.94 -10.71 12.70
CA PRO A 127 7.65 -11.89 12.21
C PRO A 127 9.17 -11.82 12.38
N PHE A 128 9.72 -10.63 12.64
CA PHE A 128 11.16 -10.39 12.78
C PHE A 128 11.58 -9.99 14.19
N ASN A 129 10.64 -9.99 15.16
CA ASN A 129 10.88 -9.59 16.54
C ASN A 129 11.58 -8.22 16.65
N THR A 130 11.02 -7.20 15.97
CA THR A 130 11.50 -5.82 15.98
C THR A 130 10.63 -4.94 16.87
N ASP A 131 11.20 -3.85 17.40
CA ASP A 131 10.46 -2.92 18.30
C ASP A 131 9.74 -1.82 17.50
N TYR A 132 10.25 -1.48 16.32
CA TYR A 132 9.75 -0.36 15.52
C TYR A 132 9.11 -0.83 14.21
N PHE A 133 7.97 -0.23 13.89
CA PHE A 133 7.23 -0.46 12.66
C PHE A 133 6.93 0.88 12.00
N VAL A 134 7.17 0.97 10.70
CA VAL A 134 6.87 2.16 9.93
C VAL A 134 6.17 1.80 8.62
N TRP A 135 5.11 2.53 8.29
CA TRP A 135 4.54 2.46 6.95
C TRP A 135 5.38 3.32 6.00
N LEU A 136 5.82 2.74 4.91
CA LEU A 136 6.38 3.46 3.77
C LEU A 136 5.61 3.10 2.51
N ASP A 137 5.23 4.11 1.74
CA ASP A 137 4.57 3.87 0.46
C ASP A 137 5.52 3.20 -0.53
N ALA A 138 5.05 2.17 -1.22
CA ALA A 138 5.84 1.42 -2.21
C ALA A 138 6.40 2.31 -3.35
N GLY A 139 5.77 3.45 -3.60
CA GLY A 139 6.21 4.45 -4.56
C GLY A 139 7.11 5.56 -4.00
N ILE A 140 7.63 5.43 -2.78
CA ILE A 140 8.41 6.51 -2.10
C ILE A 140 9.62 6.97 -2.92
N SER A 141 10.21 6.11 -3.75
CA SER A 141 11.32 6.46 -4.63
C SER A 141 10.99 7.55 -5.67
N GLN A 142 9.70 7.91 -5.84
CA GLN A 142 9.30 9.05 -6.67
C GLN A 142 9.60 10.41 -6.02
N THR A 143 9.72 10.44 -4.69
CA THR A 143 9.79 11.68 -3.90
C THR A 143 11.10 11.87 -3.18
N VAL A 144 11.98 10.86 -3.18
CA VAL A 144 13.31 10.92 -2.58
C VAL A 144 14.38 10.65 -3.63
N TYR A 145 15.57 11.25 -3.42
CA TYR A 145 16.71 11.08 -4.32
C TYR A 145 17.22 9.63 -4.29
N GLU A 146 17.73 9.17 -5.42
CA GLU A 146 18.21 7.78 -5.61
C GLU A 146 19.30 7.36 -4.60
N ASN A 147 20.05 8.31 -4.05
CA ASN A 147 21.12 8.05 -3.07
C ASN A 147 20.63 7.53 -1.70
N TYR A 148 19.31 7.45 -1.49
CA TYR A 148 18.72 6.93 -0.26
C TYR A 148 18.21 5.48 -0.38
N PHE A 149 18.40 4.84 -1.54
CA PHE A 149 17.98 3.46 -1.81
C PHE A 149 19.15 2.56 -2.17
#